data_cbd6a6ca9b89222ac110607d8f344b14
#
_entry.id   cbd6a6ca9b89222ac110607d8f344b14
#
_cell.length_a   1.000
_cell.length_b   1.000
_cell.length_c   1.000
_cell.angle_alpha   90.00
_cell.angle_beta   90.00
_cell.angle_gamma   90.00
#
_symmetry.space_group_name_H-M   'P 1'
#
loop_
_entity.id
_entity.type
_entity.pdbx_description
1 polymer ?
#
loop_
_entity_poly.entity_id
_entity_poly.type
_entity_poly.pdbx_seq_one_letter_code
_entity_poly.pdbx_strand_id
1 'polypeptide(L)'
;MRTDERNTGDEGVIARATAILEAVGRGATGVRAIARETGLPVRSVHRLVAQLVEAGVLEKAGDRIRLGAKLFELGTQVPTHRDLRDAAEPIMEDLRQVTHQRVHLAVLDGVDVVYVRILGPNIGLGSKVGGRLPAHATGVGKVILAYSPRATVKARVDAGLERFTPRTITTPGGLAAELRKIRSVGMALDLEESTIGVSCVAAPVFGSDRKIRAGLSVTGPTRSIEPTRLGVAVRTAAFTLSRTLRDSGL
;
A
#
# COMPACT_ATOMS: atom_id res chain seq x y z
N MET A 1 -21.47 -1.50 -32.02
CA MET A 1 -21.17 -0.47 -31.01
C MET A 1 -22.26 -0.56 -29.95
N ARG A 2 -22.06 -1.36 -28.91
CA ARG A 2 -22.98 -1.48 -27.75
C ARG A 2 -22.17 -1.01 -26.55
N THR A 3 -22.58 0.11 -26.01
CA THR A 3 -22.09 0.68 -24.76
C THR A 3 -22.39 -0.26 -23.61
N ASP A 4 -21.36 -0.68 -22.92
CA ASP A 4 -21.39 -1.50 -21.70
C ASP A 4 -21.94 -0.62 -20.57
N GLU A 5 -23.25 -0.61 -20.39
CA GLU A 5 -23.90 -0.06 -19.20
C GLU A 5 -23.57 -1.00 -18.04
N ARG A 6 -22.55 -0.64 -17.29
CA ARG A 6 -22.26 -1.28 -16.01
C ARG A 6 -23.48 -1.14 -15.10
N ASN A 7 -24.15 -2.26 -14.89
CA ASN A 7 -25.31 -2.45 -14.03
C ASN A 7 -24.95 -2.12 -12.57
N THR A 8 -25.10 -0.85 -12.16
CA THR A 8 -24.89 -0.37 -10.79
C THR A 8 -26.02 -0.77 -9.83
N GLY A 9 -26.96 -1.61 -10.28
CA GLY A 9 -28.19 -1.98 -9.51
C GLY A 9 -28.02 -3.15 -8.56
N ASP A 10 -26.97 -3.98 -8.68
CA ASP A 10 -26.85 -5.25 -7.92
C ASP A 10 -25.65 -5.29 -6.94
N GLU A 11 -24.99 -4.18 -6.67
CA GLU A 11 -24.00 -4.14 -5.61
C GLU A 11 -24.66 -4.22 -4.24
N GLY A 12 -24.29 -5.25 -3.46
CA GLY A 12 -24.80 -5.47 -2.11
C GLY A 12 -24.63 -4.26 -1.19
N VAL A 13 -25.40 -4.15 -0.14
CA VAL A 13 -25.37 -3.03 0.82
C VAL A 13 -23.96 -2.81 1.39
N ILE A 14 -23.21 -3.90 1.64
CA ILE A 14 -21.84 -3.85 2.16
C ILE A 14 -20.90 -3.18 1.15
N ALA A 15 -20.94 -3.55 -0.12
CA ALA A 15 -20.10 -2.95 -1.15
C ALA A 15 -20.37 -1.44 -1.29
N ARG A 16 -21.64 -1.03 -1.28
CA ARG A 16 -22.03 0.40 -1.29
C ARG A 16 -21.56 1.15 -0.05
N ALA A 17 -21.66 0.54 1.13
CA ALA A 17 -21.17 1.13 2.37
C ALA A 17 -19.65 1.30 2.33
N THR A 18 -18.90 0.29 1.85
CA THR A 18 -17.44 0.35 1.67
C THR A 18 -17.05 1.46 0.69
N ALA A 19 -17.74 1.58 -0.45
CA ALA A 19 -17.47 2.67 -1.41
C ALA A 19 -17.67 4.06 -0.79
N ILE A 20 -18.67 4.23 0.07
CA ILE A 20 -18.90 5.48 0.83
C ILE A 20 -17.72 5.76 1.78
N LEU A 21 -17.27 4.75 2.54
CA LEU A 21 -16.12 4.91 3.44
C LEU A 21 -14.85 5.28 2.69
N GLU A 22 -14.60 4.66 1.57
CA GLU A 22 -13.46 4.97 0.70
C GLU A 22 -13.53 6.39 0.15
N ALA A 23 -14.70 6.84 -0.33
CA ALA A 23 -14.90 8.21 -0.81
C ALA A 23 -14.62 9.24 0.30
N VAL A 24 -15.12 9.00 1.52
CA VAL A 24 -14.80 9.84 2.68
C VAL A 24 -13.32 9.81 3.01
N GLY A 25 -12.68 8.65 2.96
CA GLY A 25 -11.22 8.47 3.16
C GLY A 25 -10.37 9.21 2.12
N ARG A 26 -10.89 9.42 0.89
CA ARG A 26 -10.26 10.24 -0.17
C ARG A 26 -10.56 11.74 -0.03
N GLY A 27 -11.43 12.14 0.90
CA GLY A 27 -11.69 13.55 1.20
C GLY A 27 -13.08 14.06 0.80
N ALA A 28 -14.01 13.20 0.38
CA ALA A 28 -15.40 13.58 0.18
C ALA A 28 -16.07 13.85 1.53
N THR A 29 -16.47 15.08 1.80
CA THR A 29 -16.95 15.49 3.12
C THR A 29 -18.46 15.73 3.21
N GLY A 30 -19.21 15.63 2.12
CA GLY A 30 -20.64 15.86 2.07
C GLY A 30 -21.39 14.84 1.23
N VAL A 31 -22.66 14.60 1.51
CA VAL A 31 -23.51 13.60 0.83
C VAL A 31 -23.46 13.72 -0.71
N ARG A 32 -23.52 14.96 -1.24
CA ARG A 32 -23.46 15.18 -2.69
C ARG A 32 -22.08 14.85 -3.28
N ALA A 33 -21.01 15.18 -2.56
CA ALA A 33 -19.64 14.84 -3.00
C ALA A 33 -19.41 13.33 -3.00
N ILE A 34 -19.86 12.64 -1.94
CA ILE A 34 -19.83 11.18 -1.83
C ILE A 34 -20.64 10.53 -2.97
N ALA A 35 -21.86 11.02 -3.24
CA ALA A 35 -22.70 10.50 -4.31
C ALA A 35 -22.04 10.63 -5.70
N ARG A 36 -21.42 11.77 -5.97
CA ARG A 36 -20.69 11.99 -7.23
C ARG A 36 -19.48 11.07 -7.37
N GLU A 37 -18.73 10.84 -6.28
CA GLU A 37 -17.53 10.01 -6.30
C GLU A 37 -17.84 8.51 -6.38
N THR A 38 -18.93 8.08 -5.76
CA THR A 38 -19.33 6.67 -5.72
C THR A 38 -20.28 6.27 -6.86
N GLY A 39 -20.88 7.23 -7.57
CA GLY A 39 -21.93 6.98 -8.55
C GLY A 39 -23.28 6.56 -7.92
N LEU A 40 -23.40 6.52 -6.60
CA LEU A 40 -24.62 6.10 -5.91
C LEU A 40 -25.69 7.21 -5.90
N PRO A 41 -26.99 6.85 -5.96
CA PRO A 41 -28.06 7.81 -5.82
C PRO A 41 -27.97 8.57 -4.47
N VAL A 42 -28.16 9.88 -4.47
CA VAL A 42 -28.06 10.76 -3.29
C VAL A 42 -28.91 10.25 -2.12
N ARG A 43 -30.12 9.74 -2.38
CA ARG A 43 -31.01 9.13 -1.36
C ARG A 43 -30.37 7.92 -0.70
N SER A 44 -29.71 7.05 -1.49
CA SER A 44 -29.01 5.87 -0.97
C SER A 44 -27.83 6.26 -0.10
N VAL A 45 -27.01 7.23 -0.55
CA VAL A 45 -25.90 7.77 0.23
C VAL A 45 -26.39 8.36 1.54
N HIS A 46 -27.44 9.18 1.51
CA HIS A 46 -27.99 9.79 2.72
C HIS A 46 -28.39 8.74 3.76
N ARG A 47 -29.11 7.69 3.34
CA ARG A 47 -29.56 6.61 4.22
C ARG A 47 -28.37 5.81 4.78
N LEU A 48 -27.40 5.43 3.92
CA LEU A 48 -26.25 4.64 4.35
C LEU A 48 -25.32 5.45 5.26
N VAL A 49 -25.09 6.73 4.96
CA VAL A 49 -24.34 7.62 5.85
C VAL A 49 -24.97 7.72 7.22
N ALA A 50 -26.30 7.84 7.32
CA ALA A 50 -26.99 7.88 8.62
C ALA A 50 -26.74 6.60 9.43
N GLN A 51 -26.86 5.42 8.81
CA GLN A 51 -26.58 4.12 9.44
C GLN A 51 -25.11 3.98 9.84
N LEU A 52 -24.16 4.43 8.99
CA LEU A 52 -22.73 4.37 9.29
C LEU A 52 -22.34 5.33 10.42
N VAL A 53 -23.03 6.47 10.56
CA VAL A 53 -22.85 7.39 11.70
C VAL A 53 -23.40 6.77 12.97
N GLU A 54 -24.59 6.16 12.93
CA GLU A 54 -25.18 5.45 14.07
C GLU A 54 -24.27 4.30 14.56
N ALA A 55 -23.63 3.58 13.62
CA ALA A 55 -22.66 2.53 13.93
C ALA A 55 -21.30 3.06 14.41
N GLY A 56 -21.05 4.38 14.43
CA GLY A 56 -19.77 4.99 14.79
C GLY A 56 -18.66 4.83 13.73
N VAL A 57 -18.98 4.29 12.56
CA VAL A 57 -18.05 4.07 11.44
C VAL A 57 -17.79 5.36 10.67
N LEU A 58 -18.79 6.24 10.63
CA LEU A 58 -18.65 7.64 10.22
C LEU A 58 -19.02 8.56 11.39
N GLU A 59 -18.57 9.81 11.34
CA GLU A 59 -18.99 10.86 12.25
C GLU A 59 -19.37 12.13 11.49
N LYS A 60 -20.31 12.91 12.08
CA LYS A 60 -20.65 14.26 11.61
C LYS A 60 -19.92 15.30 12.44
N ALA A 61 -19.18 16.18 11.78
CA ALA A 61 -18.56 17.35 12.38
C ALA A 61 -19.14 18.60 11.70
N GLY A 62 -20.24 19.12 12.25
CA GLY A 62 -21.08 20.10 11.56
C GLY A 62 -21.64 19.51 10.27
N ASP A 63 -21.46 20.20 9.14
CA ASP A 63 -21.89 19.75 7.81
C ASP A 63 -20.94 18.75 7.15
N ARG A 64 -19.83 18.43 7.80
CA ARG A 64 -18.81 17.52 7.26
C ARG A 64 -18.98 16.11 7.78
N ILE A 65 -18.82 15.15 6.88
CA ILE A 65 -18.76 13.71 7.18
C ILE A 65 -17.29 13.30 7.21
N ARG A 66 -16.87 12.57 8.25
CA ARG A 66 -15.51 12.05 8.42
C ARG A 66 -15.57 10.57 8.81
N LEU A 67 -14.44 9.87 8.68
CA LEU A 67 -14.29 8.52 9.21
C LEU A 67 -14.36 8.57 10.74
N GLY A 68 -15.15 7.68 11.34
CA GLY A 68 -15.34 7.58 12.77
C GLY A 68 -14.24 6.77 13.47
N ALA A 69 -14.12 6.98 14.79
CA ALA A 69 -13.10 6.31 15.63
C ALA A 69 -13.22 4.78 15.62
N LYS A 70 -14.43 4.25 15.37
CA LYS A 70 -14.67 2.81 15.29
C LYS A 70 -13.80 2.09 14.26
N LEU A 71 -13.49 2.75 13.13
CA LEU A 71 -12.58 2.19 12.11
C LEU A 71 -11.15 2.07 12.64
N PHE A 72 -10.70 3.04 13.44
CA PHE A 72 -9.38 2.96 14.07
C PHE A 72 -9.33 1.83 15.10
N GLU A 73 -10.34 1.73 15.98
CA GLU A 73 -10.45 0.64 16.95
C GLU A 73 -10.37 -0.74 16.27
N LEU A 74 -11.16 -0.96 15.23
CA LEU A 74 -11.15 -2.21 14.49
C LEU A 74 -9.83 -2.44 13.75
N GLY A 75 -9.27 -1.40 13.14
CA GLY A 75 -8.00 -1.48 12.41
C GLY A 75 -6.82 -1.85 13.32
N THR A 76 -6.81 -1.41 14.60
CA THR A 76 -5.76 -1.79 15.56
C THR A 76 -5.83 -3.25 15.98
N GLN A 77 -6.95 -3.92 15.76
CA GLN A 77 -7.17 -5.33 16.11
C GLN A 77 -6.79 -6.29 14.97
N VAL A 78 -6.35 -5.80 13.80
CA VAL A 78 -5.87 -6.67 12.71
C VAL A 78 -4.54 -7.32 13.12
N PRO A 79 -4.49 -8.63 13.48
CA PRO A 79 -3.34 -9.22 14.16
C PRO A 79 -2.07 -9.17 13.32
N THR A 80 -2.16 -9.62 12.08
CA THR A 80 -1.00 -9.76 11.16
C THR A 80 -0.25 -8.44 10.92
N HIS A 81 -0.96 -7.32 10.89
CA HIS A 81 -0.35 -6.02 10.66
C HIS A 81 0.19 -5.39 11.94
N ARG A 82 -0.41 -5.68 13.09
CA ARG A 82 0.02 -5.19 14.40
C ARG A 82 1.38 -5.79 14.77
N ASP A 83 1.47 -7.11 14.79
CA ASP A 83 2.69 -7.81 15.21
C ASP A 83 3.86 -7.50 14.29
N LEU A 84 3.62 -7.46 12.97
CA LEU A 84 4.64 -7.05 12.00
C LEU A 84 5.10 -5.61 12.22
N ARG A 85 4.17 -4.67 12.48
CA ARG A 85 4.49 -3.27 12.71
C ARG A 85 5.27 -3.07 13.99
N ASP A 86 4.85 -3.73 15.08
CA ASP A 86 5.50 -3.61 16.39
C ASP A 86 6.93 -4.19 16.34
N ALA A 87 7.14 -5.31 15.65
CA ALA A 87 8.48 -5.87 15.43
C ALA A 87 9.35 -4.98 14.52
N ALA A 88 8.76 -4.28 13.57
CA ALA A 88 9.48 -3.45 12.61
C ALA A 88 9.86 -2.07 13.16
N GLU A 89 9.11 -1.53 14.11
CA GLU A 89 9.24 -0.14 14.59
C GLU A 89 10.68 0.23 14.98
N PRO A 90 11.38 -0.48 15.87
CA PRO A 90 12.75 -0.12 16.27
C PRO A 90 13.72 -0.21 15.08
N ILE A 91 13.59 -1.23 14.23
CA ILE A 91 14.47 -1.45 13.08
C ILE A 91 14.27 -0.35 12.02
N MET A 92 13.04 0.07 11.81
CA MET A 92 12.71 1.17 10.90
C MET A 92 13.23 2.50 11.41
N GLU A 93 13.18 2.72 12.73
CA GLU A 93 13.69 3.95 13.33
C GLU A 93 15.22 4.03 13.20
N ASP A 94 15.95 2.93 13.47
CA ASP A 94 17.40 2.86 13.26
C ASP A 94 17.76 3.11 11.78
N LEU A 95 17.03 2.49 10.85
CA LEU A 95 17.23 2.69 9.42
C LEU A 95 16.96 4.16 9.01
N ARG A 96 15.94 4.78 9.58
CA ARG A 96 15.62 6.21 9.37
C ARG A 96 16.74 7.10 9.87
N GLN A 97 17.28 6.84 11.06
CA GLN A 97 18.36 7.62 11.66
C GLN A 97 19.64 7.54 10.84
N VAL A 98 19.99 6.35 10.34
CA VAL A 98 21.21 6.15 9.53
C VAL A 98 21.10 6.75 8.13
N THR A 99 19.89 6.69 7.54
CA THR A 99 19.71 7.10 6.15
C THR A 99 19.22 8.53 5.99
N HIS A 100 18.57 9.09 7.02
CA HIS A 100 17.84 10.36 7.00
C HIS A 100 16.77 10.45 5.91
N GLN A 101 16.31 9.29 5.44
CA GLN A 101 15.29 9.18 4.40
C GLN A 101 13.97 8.66 4.97
N ARG A 102 12.94 8.64 4.12
CA ARG A 102 11.64 8.07 4.47
C ARG A 102 11.69 6.55 4.37
N VAL A 103 11.30 5.87 5.45
CA VAL A 103 11.28 4.41 5.55
C VAL A 103 9.84 3.92 5.43
N HIS A 104 9.61 2.92 4.58
CA HIS A 104 8.29 2.32 4.39
C HIS A 104 8.32 0.83 4.71
N LEU A 105 7.28 0.35 5.36
CA LEU A 105 6.93 -1.06 5.48
C LEU A 105 5.59 -1.27 4.79
N ALA A 106 5.54 -2.19 3.84
CA ALA A 106 4.32 -2.49 3.09
C ALA A 106 4.11 -4.00 2.96
N VAL A 107 2.85 -4.41 2.91
CA VAL A 107 2.41 -5.78 2.66
C VAL A 107 1.65 -5.84 1.34
N LEU A 108 1.55 -7.04 0.76
CA LEU A 108 0.71 -7.26 -0.41
C LEU A 108 -0.72 -7.59 0.04
N ASP A 109 -1.68 -6.92 -0.55
CA ASP A 109 -3.10 -7.22 -0.40
C ASP A 109 -3.77 -7.23 -1.78
N GLY A 110 -4.19 -8.42 -2.22
CA GLY A 110 -4.60 -8.64 -3.59
C GLY A 110 -3.43 -8.45 -4.57
N VAL A 111 -3.53 -7.43 -5.41
CA VAL A 111 -2.53 -7.10 -6.45
C VAL A 111 -1.73 -5.83 -6.14
N ASP A 112 -2.06 -5.15 -5.05
CA ASP A 112 -1.47 -3.88 -4.62
C ASP A 112 -0.72 -4.02 -3.31
N VAL A 113 0.14 -3.06 -3.01
CA VAL A 113 0.76 -2.94 -1.70
C VAL A 113 -0.03 -1.99 -0.82
N VAL A 114 -0.13 -2.34 0.46
CA VAL A 114 -0.68 -1.48 1.52
C VAL A 114 0.45 -1.10 2.46
N TYR A 115 0.61 0.20 2.70
CA TYR A 115 1.62 0.69 3.63
C TYR A 115 1.14 0.54 5.07
N VAL A 116 1.78 -0.32 5.83
CA VAL A 116 1.42 -0.60 7.25
C VAL A 116 2.16 0.30 8.22
N ARG A 117 3.34 0.79 7.86
CA ARG A 117 4.11 1.78 8.62
C ARG A 117 4.93 2.67 7.70
N ILE A 118 5.05 3.94 8.10
CA ILE A 118 5.88 4.94 7.40
C ILE A 118 6.55 5.80 8.47
N LEU A 119 7.87 5.96 8.39
CA LEU A 119 8.67 6.84 9.24
C LEU A 119 9.44 7.86 8.40
N GLY A 120 9.69 9.04 8.95
CA GLY A 120 10.49 10.08 8.32
C GLY A 120 9.67 11.23 7.70
N PRO A 121 10.34 12.17 7.03
CA PRO A 121 9.75 13.42 6.58
C PRO A 121 8.64 13.19 5.54
N ASN A 122 7.61 14.02 5.59
CA ASN A 122 6.63 14.06 4.52
C ASN A 122 7.21 14.87 3.34
N ILE A 123 7.60 14.17 2.28
CA ILE A 123 8.21 14.76 1.08
C ILE A 123 7.23 14.87 -0.09
N GLY A 124 5.94 15.03 0.21
CA GLY A 124 4.92 15.19 -0.82
C GLY A 124 4.57 13.90 -1.57
N LEU A 125 5.00 12.73 -1.08
CA LEU A 125 4.66 11.44 -1.68
C LEU A 125 3.20 11.09 -1.41
N GLY A 126 2.56 10.47 -2.38
CA GLY A 126 1.20 9.92 -2.25
C GLY A 126 1.10 8.73 -1.28
N SER A 127 2.24 8.21 -0.77
CA SER A 127 2.26 7.13 0.20
C SER A 127 1.81 7.61 1.58
N LYS A 128 0.78 6.96 2.13
CA LYS A 128 0.27 7.17 3.49
C LYS A 128 0.00 5.81 4.14
N VAL A 129 0.06 5.73 5.46
CA VAL A 129 -0.34 4.51 6.19
C VAL A 129 -1.78 4.16 5.83
N GLY A 130 -2.04 2.89 5.51
CA GLY A 130 -3.30 2.41 4.95
C GLY A 130 -3.51 2.74 3.46
N GLY A 131 -2.62 3.53 2.84
CA GLY A 131 -2.68 3.82 1.41
C GLY A 131 -2.25 2.64 0.56
N ARG A 132 -2.81 2.54 -0.65
CA ARG A 132 -2.54 1.48 -1.63
C ARG A 132 -1.80 2.05 -2.84
N LEU A 133 -0.85 1.29 -3.35
CA LEU A 133 -0.20 1.55 -4.63
C LEU A 133 -0.01 0.23 -5.40
N PRO A 134 -0.05 0.26 -6.73
CA PRO A 134 0.18 -0.92 -7.55
C PRO A 134 1.55 -1.55 -7.31
N ALA A 135 1.56 -2.86 -7.04
CA ALA A 135 2.78 -3.56 -6.66
C ALA A 135 3.86 -3.54 -7.75
N HIS A 136 3.48 -3.47 -9.04
CA HIS A 136 4.45 -3.44 -10.14
C HIS A 136 5.23 -2.13 -10.28
N ALA A 137 4.69 -1.03 -9.75
CA ALA A 137 5.25 0.32 -9.91
C ALA A 137 6.00 0.81 -8.67
N THR A 138 6.16 -0.02 -7.63
CA THR A 138 6.83 0.37 -6.39
C THR A 138 7.96 -0.59 -6.03
N GLY A 139 9.02 -0.10 -5.40
CA GLY A 139 10.14 -0.95 -4.97
C GLY A 139 9.68 -2.03 -3.99
N VAL A 140 8.86 -1.67 -2.96
CA VAL A 140 8.30 -2.63 -2.00
C VAL A 140 7.39 -3.64 -2.69
N GLY A 141 6.61 -3.23 -3.66
CA GLY A 141 5.73 -4.13 -4.41
C GLY A 141 6.52 -5.10 -5.30
N LYS A 142 7.50 -4.61 -6.04
CA LYS A 142 8.33 -5.46 -6.89
C LYS A 142 9.13 -6.48 -6.07
N VAL A 143 9.67 -6.10 -4.91
CA VAL A 143 10.36 -7.06 -4.05
C VAL A 143 9.42 -8.11 -3.49
N ILE A 144 8.19 -7.75 -3.09
CA ILE A 144 7.21 -8.73 -2.64
C ILE A 144 6.81 -9.67 -3.78
N LEU A 145 6.49 -9.14 -4.97
CA LEU A 145 6.15 -9.94 -6.14
C LEU A 145 7.27 -10.90 -6.55
N ALA A 146 8.53 -10.49 -6.39
CA ALA A 146 9.69 -11.33 -6.74
C ALA A 146 9.73 -12.64 -5.94
N TYR A 147 9.23 -12.64 -4.72
CA TYR A 147 9.21 -13.81 -3.83
C TYR A 147 7.81 -14.39 -3.61
N SER A 148 6.81 -13.86 -4.32
CA SER A 148 5.44 -14.36 -4.28
C SER A 148 5.24 -15.56 -5.24
N PRO A 149 4.19 -16.38 -5.01
CA PRO A 149 3.78 -17.42 -5.95
C PRO A 149 3.48 -16.87 -7.36
N ARG A 150 3.67 -17.71 -8.38
CA ARG A 150 3.39 -17.32 -9.78
C ARG A 150 1.96 -16.83 -9.99
N ALA A 151 0.98 -17.42 -9.28
CA ALA A 151 -0.42 -17.03 -9.35
C ALA A 151 -0.62 -15.55 -8.92
N THR A 152 0.09 -15.10 -7.88
CA THR A 152 0.05 -13.70 -7.41
C THR A 152 0.62 -12.74 -8.46
N VAL A 153 1.75 -13.08 -9.07
CA VAL A 153 2.34 -12.27 -10.15
C VAL A 153 1.40 -12.23 -11.36
N LYS A 154 0.79 -13.38 -11.71
CA LYS A 154 -0.21 -13.44 -12.78
C LYS A 154 -1.39 -12.55 -12.49
N ALA A 155 -1.94 -12.59 -11.28
CA ALA A 155 -3.07 -11.74 -10.88
C ALA A 155 -2.73 -10.23 -11.04
N ARG A 156 -1.49 -9.80 -10.68
CA ARG A 156 -1.04 -8.42 -10.90
C ARG A 156 -0.98 -8.08 -12.40
N VAL A 157 -0.50 -9.00 -13.23
CA VAL A 157 -0.44 -8.79 -14.69
C VAL A 157 -1.84 -8.72 -15.29
N ASP A 158 -2.75 -9.62 -14.89
CA ASP A 158 -4.13 -9.66 -15.37
C ASP A 158 -4.92 -8.40 -14.99
N ALA A 159 -4.62 -7.80 -13.82
CA ALA A 159 -5.22 -6.54 -13.38
C ALA A 159 -4.69 -5.31 -14.16
N GLY A 160 -3.71 -5.51 -15.05
CA GLY A 160 -3.09 -4.47 -15.85
C GLY A 160 -1.84 -3.87 -15.20
N LEU A 161 -0.90 -3.43 -16.02
CA LEU A 161 0.33 -2.76 -15.61
C LEU A 161 0.23 -1.28 -16.01
N GLU A 162 -0.53 -0.52 -15.23
CA GLU A 162 -0.79 0.90 -15.46
C GLU A 162 0.50 1.72 -15.48
N ARG A 163 0.57 2.69 -16.37
CA ARG A 163 1.70 3.61 -16.50
C ARG A 163 1.50 4.85 -15.63
N PHE A 164 2.41 5.09 -14.71
CA PHE A 164 2.45 6.29 -13.86
C PHE A 164 3.48 7.31 -14.35
N THR A 165 4.59 6.79 -14.89
CA THR A 165 5.68 7.59 -15.44
C THR A 165 6.19 6.96 -16.75
N PRO A 166 7.05 7.63 -17.50
CA PRO A 166 7.72 7.00 -18.65
C PRO A 166 8.60 5.79 -18.27
N ARG A 167 8.98 5.65 -16.97
CA ARG A 167 9.85 4.58 -16.47
C ARG A 167 9.09 3.41 -15.89
N THR A 168 7.78 3.51 -15.70
CA THR A 168 6.95 2.41 -15.17
C THR A 168 7.04 1.19 -16.07
N ILE A 169 7.24 0.01 -15.47
CA ILE A 169 7.21 -1.27 -16.18
C ILE A 169 5.76 -1.59 -16.54
N THR A 170 5.47 -1.64 -17.84
CA THR A 170 4.09 -1.81 -18.36
C THR A 170 3.90 -3.10 -19.16
N THR A 171 4.91 -3.97 -19.23
CA THR A 171 4.81 -5.23 -19.96
C THR A 171 5.06 -6.43 -19.06
N PRO A 172 4.33 -7.55 -19.26
CA PRO A 172 4.54 -8.79 -18.50
C PRO A 172 5.98 -9.30 -18.59
N GLY A 173 6.60 -9.24 -19.78
CA GLY A 173 7.97 -9.66 -20.00
C GLY A 173 9.00 -8.80 -19.25
N GLY A 174 8.79 -7.47 -19.25
CA GLY A 174 9.60 -6.51 -18.49
C GLY A 174 9.50 -6.75 -16.98
N LEU A 175 8.29 -6.94 -16.47
CA LEU A 175 8.09 -7.27 -15.05
C LEU A 175 8.77 -8.61 -14.70
N ALA A 176 8.59 -9.64 -15.50
CA ALA A 176 9.24 -10.93 -15.26
C ALA A 176 10.77 -10.85 -15.24
N ALA A 177 11.36 -10.05 -16.11
CA ALA A 177 12.81 -9.81 -16.13
C ALA A 177 13.29 -9.08 -14.87
N GLU A 178 12.57 -8.04 -14.47
CA GLU A 178 12.87 -7.28 -13.25
C GLU A 178 12.76 -8.16 -11.99
N LEU A 179 11.69 -8.97 -11.87
CA LEU A 179 11.53 -9.89 -10.74
C LEU A 179 12.64 -10.96 -10.67
N ARG A 180 13.15 -11.44 -11.81
CA ARG A 180 14.33 -12.33 -11.83
C ARG A 180 15.59 -11.62 -11.32
N LYS A 181 15.82 -10.39 -11.77
CA LYS A 181 16.93 -9.55 -11.31
C LYS A 181 16.85 -9.30 -9.79
N ILE A 182 15.67 -8.97 -9.29
CA ILE A 182 15.45 -8.76 -7.84
C ILE A 182 15.80 -10.02 -7.05
N ARG A 183 15.41 -11.20 -7.50
CA ARG A 183 15.76 -12.47 -6.85
C ARG A 183 17.27 -12.74 -6.82
N SER A 184 18.00 -12.37 -7.87
CA SER A 184 19.47 -12.57 -7.92
C SER A 184 20.23 -11.59 -7.03
N VAL A 185 19.73 -10.35 -6.87
CA VAL A 185 20.39 -9.28 -6.10
C VAL A 185 19.90 -9.19 -4.66
N GLY A 186 18.68 -9.68 -4.38
CA GLY A 186 18.03 -9.60 -3.07
C GLY A 186 17.48 -8.21 -2.73
N MET A 187 17.31 -7.34 -3.72
CA MET A 187 16.71 -6.02 -3.54
C MET A 187 16.05 -5.52 -4.83
N ALA A 188 15.10 -4.61 -4.68
CA ALA A 188 14.43 -3.89 -5.77
C ALA A 188 14.82 -2.42 -5.77
N LEU A 189 14.91 -1.83 -6.95
CA LEU A 189 15.02 -0.39 -7.15
C LEU A 189 13.72 0.10 -7.81
N ASP A 190 13.18 1.20 -7.33
CA ASP A 190 12.21 2.02 -8.05
C ASP A 190 12.94 3.31 -8.42
N LEU A 191 13.17 3.50 -9.71
CA LEU A 191 13.85 4.66 -10.25
C LEU A 191 12.83 5.54 -10.98
N GLU A 192 12.02 6.25 -10.20
CA GLU A 192 10.95 7.11 -10.72
C GLU A 192 9.84 6.34 -11.46
N GLU A 193 9.57 5.09 -11.08
CA GLU A 193 8.55 4.27 -11.72
C GLU A 193 7.13 4.63 -11.27
N SER A 194 6.97 5.00 -9.98
CA SER A 194 5.68 5.44 -9.42
C SER A 194 5.49 6.96 -9.47
N THR A 195 6.58 7.72 -9.29
CA THR A 195 6.52 9.20 -9.20
C THR A 195 7.83 9.77 -9.73
N ILE A 196 7.74 10.72 -10.65
CA ILE A 196 8.91 11.44 -11.19
C ILE A 196 9.64 12.17 -10.06
N GLY A 197 10.97 12.12 -10.06
CA GLY A 197 11.83 12.74 -9.06
C GLY A 197 11.95 11.97 -7.74
N VAL A 198 11.30 10.80 -7.63
CA VAL A 198 11.31 9.95 -6.44
C VAL A 198 11.87 8.57 -6.77
N SER A 199 12.80 8.11 -5.96
CA SER A 199 13.34 6.76 -6.07
C SER A 199 13.35 6.05 -4.73
N CYS A 200 13.35 4.71 -4.77
CA CYS A 200 13.50 3.92 -3.56
C CYS A 200 14.34 2.66 -3.76
N VAL A 201 14.89 2.17 -2.66
CA VAL A 201 15.54 0.88 -2.54
C VAL A 201 14.75 0.03 -1.56
N ALA A 202 14.39 -1.18 -1.95
CA ALA A 202 13.57 -2.08 -1.13
C ALA A 202 14.19 -3.47 -1.00
N ALA A 203 13.98 -4.11 0.17
CA ALA A 203 14.40 -5.47 0.43
C ALA A 203 13.25 -6.31 1.00
N PRO A 204 13.26 -7.65 0.78
CA PRO A 204 12.21 -8.55 1.22
C PRO A 204 12.32 -8.84 2.72
N VAL A 205 11.17 -8.93 3.37
CA VAL A 205 11.03 -9.39 4.76
C VAL A 205 10.29 -10.71 4.76
N PHE A 206 10.90 -11.73 5.35
CA PHE A 206 10.37 -13.09 5.40
C PHE A 206 9.88 -13.47 6.80
N GLY A 207 8.84 -14.28 6.87
CA GLY A 207 8.35 -14.87 8.11
C GLY A 207 9.11 -16.15 8.52
N SER A 208 8.64 -16.77 9.60
CA SER A 208 9.17 -18.03 10.15
C SER A 208 9.07 -19.20 9.15
N ASP A 209 8.04 -19.23 8.33
CA ASP A 209 7.81 -20.21 7.25
C ASP A 209 8.60 -19.91 5.96
N ARG A 210 9.52 -18.94 5.99
CA ARG A 210 10.31 -18.44 4.85
C ARG A 210 9.48 -17.86 3.70
N LYS A 211 8.19 -17.59 3.92
CA LYS A 211 7.39 -16.86 2.93
C LYS A 211 7.57 -15.36 3.08
N ILE A 212 7.42 -14.65 1.97
CA ILE A 212 7.42 -13.20 1.96
C ILE A 212 6.27 -12.66 2.80
N ARG A 213 6.56 -11.74 3.73
CA ARG A 213 5.57 -11.08 4.60
C ARG A 213 5.41 -9.61 4.23
N ALA A 214 6.51 -8.95 3.91
CA ALA A 214 6.51 -7.52 3.65
C ALA A 214 7.67 -7.10 2.75
N GLY A 215 7.62 -5.86 2.28
CA GLY A 215 8.75 -5.13 1.72
C GLY A 215 9.13 -3.98 2.65
N LEU A 216 10.42 -3.85 2.94
CA LEU A 216 10.99 -2.72 3.66
C LEU A 216 11.75 -1.85 2.68
N SER A 217 11.56 -0.53 2.69
CA SER A 217 12.27 0.36 1.77
C SER A 217 12.71 1.67 2.40
N VAL A 218 13.71 2.26 1.77
CA VAL A 218 14.12 3.65 1.94
C VAL A 218 13.79 4.41 0.67
N THR A 219 13.11 5.56 0.83
CA THR A 219 12.56 6.36 -0.27
C THR A 219 12.90 7.83 -0.08
N GLY A 220 13.24 8.51 -1.16
CA GLY A 220 13.56 9.93 -1.14
C GLY A 220 13.64 10.54 -2.54
N PRO A 221 14.03 11.83 -2.64
CA PRO A 221 14.36 12.46 -3.90
C PRO A 221 15.42 11.64 -4.65
N THR A 222 15.25 11.42 -5.96
CA THR A 222 16.14 10.57 -6.77
C THR A 222 17.63 10.89 -6.57
N ARG A 223 17.97 12.17 -6.46
CA ARG A 223 19.36 12.63 -6.22
C ARG A 223 19.94 12.23 -4.85
N SER A 224 19.08 11.88 -3.89
CA SER A 224 19.47 11.50 -2.52
C SER A 224 19.47 9.97 -2.32
N ILE A 225 19.03 9.21 -3.31
CA ILE A 225 18.98 7.75 -3.26
C ILE A 225 20.22 7.19 -3.97
N GLU A 226 21.17 6.73 -3.18
CA GLU A 226 22.37 6.05 -3.64
C GLU A 226 22.19 4.52 -3.47
N PRO A 227 21.89 3.77 -4.54
CA PRO A 227 21.47 2.37 -4.44
C PRO A 227 22.52 1.45 -3.78
N THR A 228 23.80 1.70 -4.00
CA THR A 228 24.88 0.88 -3.44
C THR A 228 24.92 1.01 -1.90
N ARG A 229 24.95 2.23 -1.39
CA ARG A 229 25.01 2.49 0.05
C ARG A 229 23.71 2.12 0.75
N LEU A 230 22.58 2.62 0.25
CA LEU A 230 21.27 2.37 0.85
C LEU A 230 20.83 0.92 0.72
N GLY A 231 21.24 0.24 -0.35
CA GLY A 231 20.96 -1.19 -0.57
C GLY A 231 21.51 -2.08 0.54
N VAL A 232 22.72 -1.80 1.04
CA VAL A 232 23.30 -2.53 2.17
C VAL A 232 22.46 -2.29 3.42
N ALA A 233 22.18 -1.04 3.75
CA ALA A 233 21.42 -0.68 4.96
C ALA A 233 20.00 -1.30 4.97
N VAL A 234 19.26 -1.18 3.85
CA VAL A 234 17.90 -1.72 3.73
C VAL A 234 17.90 -3.26 3.81
N ARG A 235 18.84 -3.94 3.15
CA ARG A 235 18.98 -5.40 3.22
C ARG A 235 19.30 -5.88 4.62
N THR A 236 20.23 -5.21 5.32
CA THR A 236 20.57 -5.52 6.71
C THR A 236 19.35 -5.35 7.62
N ALA A 237 18.64 -4.24 7.53
CA ALA A 237 17.41 -3.99 8.29
C ALA A 237 16.32 -5.03 7.99
N ALA A 238 16.08 -5.35 6.72
CA ALA A 238 15.10 -6.36 6.32
C ALA A 238 15.48 -7.77 6.79
N PHE A 239 16.77 -8.12 6.80
CA PHE A 239 17.27 -9.38 7.35
C PHE A 239 17.07 -9.44 8.87
N THR A 240 17.38 -8.36 9.60
CA THR A 240 17.15 -8.25 11.04
C THR A 240 15.67 -8.43 11.36
N LEU A 241 14.78 -7.72 10.65
CA LEU A 241 13.34 -7.86 10.83
C LEU A 241 12.87 -9.30 10.55
N SER A 242 13.35 -9.93 9.47
CA SER A 242 13.02 -11.32 9.15
C SER A 242 13.48 -12.30 10.23
N ARG A 243 14.58 -12.02 10.92
CA ARG A 243 15.06 -12.81 12.06
C ARG A 243 14.13 -12.60 13.26
N THR A 244 13.80 -11.35 13.59
CA THR A 244 12.88 -11.03 14.71
C THR A 244 11.53 -11.73 14.52
N LEU A 245 10.95 -11.68 13.31
CA LEU A 245 9.68 -12.36 13.01
C LEU A 245 9.79 -13.87 13.19
N ARG A 246 10.89 -14.46 12.75
CA ARG A 246 11.14 -15.90 12.91
C ARG A 246 11.24 -16.31 14.37
N ASP A 247 11.97 -15.53 15.18
CA ASP A 247 12.17 -15.79 16.60
C ASP A 247 10.85 -15.64 17.39
N SER A 248 9.90 -14.85 16.87
CA SER A 248 8.55 -14.66 17.42
C SER A 248 7.50 -15.63 16.84
N GLY A 249 7.87 -16.52 15.91
CA GLY A 249 6.95 -17.45 15.27
C GLY A 249 6.01 -16.82 14.21
N LEU A 250 6.28 -15.61 13.78
CA LEU A 250 5.47 -14.83 12.85
C LEU A 250 5.84 -15.01 11.38
#